data_3523ef297dc20cc9f7ec15f93e8a2d15
#
_entry.id   3523ef297dc20cc9f7ec15f93e8a2d15
#
_cell.length_a   1.000
_cell.length_b   1.000
_cell.length_c   1.000
_cell.angle_alpha   90.00
_cell.angle_beta   90.00
_cell.angle_gamma   90.00
#
_symmetry.space_group_name_H-M   'P 1'
#
loop_
_entity.id
_entity.type
_entity.pdbx_description
1 polymer ?
#
loop_
_entity_poly.entity_id
_entity_poly.type
_entity_poly.pdbx_seq_one_letter_code
_entity_poly.pdbx_strand_id
1 'polypeptide(L)'
;MSYSDPYINAIFLASRKVSKNLIRDFGEVEKLQVSLKGVSDFVSLADTRAEKQIIKELTYSYPKINILAEENGTIKNSDDNMRWIIDPLDGTSNFVFSIPHFAISIALEKDNEIIVGGVYQPLTDEFFWAVKGRGAFCNNLRLRVSSRENLENCMIGTGIPHRGMKGHEEYLPGLGTVMENVCGVRRLGAASLDLAYVAAGKYDGYWEKNLKLVDIAAGSLIVKEAGGKVTDFEGREEYLNTGRILATNFRIHDQLQRII
;
A
#
# COMPACT_ATOMS: atom_id res chain seq x y z
N MET A 1 -21.67 -5.92 2.72
CA MET A 1 -21.30 -4.73 3.47
C MET A 1 -21.41 -3.55 2.51
N SER A 2 -21.90 -2.40 2.93
CA SER A 2 -22.01 -1.17 2.13
C SER A 2 -21.48 -0.02 2.97
N TYR A 3 -20.65 0.83 2.37
CA TYR A 3 -20.07 1.99 3.05
C TYR A 3 -20.86 3.25 2.69
N SER A 4 -20.98 4.19 3.65
CA SER A 4 -21.73 5.43 3.46
C SER A 4 -21.08 6.41 2.49
N ASP A 5 -19.73 6.37 2.37
CA ASP A 5 -19.02 7.15 1.40
C ASP A 5 -19.07 6.46 0.03
N PRO A 6 -19.54 7.15 -1.03
CA PRO A 6 -19.73 6.53 -2.34
C PRO A 6 -18.42 6.08 -3.02
N TYR A 7 -17.31 6.80 -2.80
CA TYR A 7 -16.02 6.43 -3.36
C TYR A 7 -15.42 5.22 -2.64
N ILE A 8 -15.50 5.19 -1.31
CA ILE A 8 -15.10 4.00 -0.52
C ILE A 8 -15.93 2.78 -0.91
N ASN A 9 -17.23 2.95 -1.10
CA ASN A 9 -18.07 1.85 -1.53
C ASN A 9 -17.69 1.32 -2.92
N ALA A 10 -17.33 2.21 -3.86
CA ALA A 10 -16.85 1.81 -5.18
C ALA A 10 -15.50 1.05 -5.11
N ILE A 11 -14.54 1.55 -4.33
CA ILE A 11 -13.25 0.87 -4.09
C ILE A 11 -13.50 -0.52 -3.51
N PHE A 12 -14.31 -0.63 -2.46
CA PHE A 12 -14.61 -1.90 -1.81
C PHE A 12 -15.25 -2.92 -2.75
N LEU A 13 -16.25 -2.50 -3.52
CA LEU A 13 -16.94 -3.38 -4.46
C LEU A 13 -16.01 -3.86 -5.58
N ALA A 14 -15.20 -2.96 -6.14
CA ALA A 14 -14.21 -3.29 -7.15
C ALA A 14 -13.18 -4.28 -6.60
N SER A 15 -12.56 -3.99 -5.45
CA SER A 15 -11.58 -4.84 -4.79
C SER A 15 -12.16 -6.22 -4.45
N ARG A 16 -13.35 -6.27 -3.90
CA ARG A 16 -14.02 -7.51 -3.51
C ARG A 16 -14.41 -8.40 -4.70
N LYS A 17 -14.72 -7.79 -5.83
CA LYS A 17 -15.02 -8.51 -7.07
C LYS A 17 -13.78 -9.19 -7.63
N VAL A 18 -12.66 -8.49 -7.60
CA VAL A 18 -11.36 -8.95 -8.09
C VAL A 18 -10.73 -9.98 -7.14
N SER A 19 -10.89 -9.80 -5.84
CA SER A 19 -10.28 -10.67 -4.83
C SER A 19 -10.61 -12.14 -4.99
N LYS A 20 -11.81 -12.48 -5.44
CA LYS A 20 -12.24 -13.88 -5.68
C LYS A 20 -11.34 -14.58 -6.72
N ASN A 21 -10.99 -13.86 -7.78
CA ASN A 21 -10.11 -14.37 -8.81
C ASN A 21 -8.66 -14.45 -8.31
N LEU A 22 -8.19 -13.42 -7.59
CA LEU A 22 -6.85 -13.42 -7.02
C LEU A 22 -6.65 -14.56 -6.01
N ILE A 23 -7.63 -14.83 -5.13
CA ILE A 23 -7.57 -15.95 -4.18
C ILE A 23 -7.51 -17.29 -4.92
N ARG A 24 -8.33 -17.48 -5.97
CA ARG A 24 -8.28 -18.70 -6.79
C ARG A 24 -6.93 -18.84 -7.48
N ASP A 25 -6.44 -17.77 -8.10
CA ASP A 25 -5.19 -17.76 -8.85
C ASP A 25 -3.99 -17.96 -7.91
N PHE A 26 -4.02 -17.41 -6.69
CA PHE A 26 -3.04 -17.68 -5.64
C PHE A 26 -2.95 -19.17 -5.27
N GLY A 27 -4.10 -19.83 -5.09
CA GLY A 27 -4.15 -21.28 -4.83
C GLY A 27 -3.66 -22.13 -6.02
N GLU A 28 -3.73 -21.61 -7.26
CA GLU A 28 -3.15 -22.30 -8.43
C GLU A 28 -1.63 -22.11 -8.52
N VAL A 29 -1.09 -20.96 -8.11
CA VAL A 29 0.38 -20.71 -8.06
C VAL A 29 1.06 -21.76 -7.17
N GLU A 30 0.49 -22.13 -6.03
CA GLU A 30 1.02 -23.19 -5.15
C GLU A 30 1.18 -24.53 -5.87
N LYS A 31 0.30 -24.84 -6.83
CA LYS A 31 0.34 -26.08 -7.62
C LYS A 31 1.29 -26.00 -8.81
N LEU A 32 1.52 -24.79 -9.34
CA LEU A 32 2.33 -24.53 -10.54
C LEU A 32 3.82 -24.40 -10.27
N GLN A 33 4.30 -24.53 -9.04
CA GLN A 33 5.70 -24.31 -8.64
C GLN A 33 6.76 -25.20 -9.33
N VAL A 34 6.48 -25.68 -10.52
CA VAL A 34 7.39 -26.54 -11.31
C VAL A 34 8.37 -25.71 -12.17
N SER A 35 8.07 -24.42 -12.48
CA SER A 35 8.96 -23.55 -13.24
C SER A 35 8.71 -22.08 -12.92
N LEU A 36 9.74 -21.37 -12.44
CA LEU A 36 9.66 -19.93 -12.10
C LEU A 36 9.18 -19.07 -13.28
N LYS A 37 9.55 -19.41 -14.52
CA LYS A 37 9.13 -18.66 -15.72
C LYS A 37 7.63 -18.76 -15.95
N GLY A 38 7.06 -19.96 -15.87
CA GLY A 38 5.62 -20.17 -16.03
C GLY A 38 4.80 -19.52 -14.92
N VAL A 39 5.31 -19.53 -13.69
CA VAL A 39 4.67 -18.84 -12.54
C VAL A 39 4.66 -17.32 -12.74
N SER A 40 5.77 -16.71 -13.16
CA SER A 40 5.85 -15.26 -13.38
C SER A 40 4.90 -14.82 -14.51
N ASP A 41 4.82 -15.56 -15.60
CA ASP A 41 3.90 -15.28 -16.70
C ASP A 41 2.43 -15.41 -16.24
N PHE A 42 2.11 -16.41 -15.42
CA PHE A 42 0.79 -16.61 -14.86
C PHE A 42 0.38 -15.47 -13.93
N VAL A 43 1.29 -15.02 -13.06
CA VAL A 43 1.03 -13.91 -12.11
C VAL A 43 0.85 -12.59 -12.86
N SER A 44 1.68 -12.31 -13.89
CA SER A 44 1.49 -11.12 -14.74
C SER A 44 0.12 -11.11 -15.42
N LEU A 45 -0.39 -12.27 -15.85
CA LEU A 45 -1.75 -12.39 -16.39
C LEU A 45 -2.84 -12.19 -15.31
N ALA A 46 -2.62 -12.66 -14.09
CA ALA A 46 -3.55 -12.44 -12.98
C ALA A 46 -3.63 -10.97 -12.63
N ASP A 47 -2.49 -10.28 -12.55
CA ASP A 47 -2.34 -8.87 -12.29
C ASP A 47 -3.06 -8.03 -13.36
N THR A 48 -2.71 -8.20 -14.62
CA THR A 48 -3.37 -7.51 -15.75
C THR A 48 -4.89 -7.74 -15.79
N ARG A 49 -5.37 -8.95 -15.45
CA ARG A 49 -6.81 -9.24 -15.38
C ARG A 49 -7.46 -8.51 -14.21
N ALA A 50 -6.80 -8.48 -13.07
CA ALA A 50 -7.25 -7.77 -11.88
C ALA A 50 -7.41 -6.28 -12.17
N GLU A 51 -6.38 -5.67 -12.77
CA GLU A 51 -6.40 -4.26 -13.13
C GLU A 51 -7.53 -3.93 -14.11
N LYS A 52 -7.67 -4.67 -15.19
CA LYS A 52 -8.76 -4.48 -16.17
C LYS A 52 -10.14 -4.56 -15.53
N GLN A 53 -10.33 -5.47 -14.57
CA GLN A 53 -11.60 -5.59 -13.87
C GLN A 53 -11.85 -4.40 -12.92
N ILE A 54 -10.83 -3.93 -12.18
CA ILE A 54 -10.93 -2.75 -11.32
C ILE A 54 -11.28 -1.52 -12.16
N ILE A 55 -10.55 -1.29 -13.26
CA ILE A 55 -10.80 -0.19 -14.20
C ILE A 55 -12.25 -0.22 -14.69
N LYS A 56 -12.74 -1.39 -15.10
CA LYS A 56 -14.12 -1.56 -15.57
C LYS A 56 -15.15 -1.17 -14.51
N GLU A 57 -14.99 -1.61 -13.26
CA GLU A 57 -15.93 -1.32 -12.17
C GLU A 57 -15.91 0.17 -11.80
N LEU A 58 -14.72 0.77 -11.70
CA LEU A 58 -14.60 2.19 -11.38
C LEU A 58 -15.11 3.09 -12.51
N THR A 59 -14.80 2.76 -13.77
CA THR A 59 -15.30 3.51 -14.94
C THR A 59 -16.81 3.38 -15.09
N TYR A 60 -17.39 2.22 -14.77
CA TYR A 60 -18.85 2.06 -14.78
C TYR A 60 -19.54 3.00 -13.78
N SER A 61 -18.97 3.14 -12.60
CA SER A 61 -19.52 3.99 -11.52
C SER A 61 -19.17 5.48 -11.72
N TYR A 62 -17.98 5.77 -12.24
CA TYR A 62 -17.41 7.12 -12.36
C TYR A 62 -16.72 7.30 -13.73
N PRO A 63 -17.48 7.38 -14.83
CA PRO A 63 -16.92 7.35 -16.19
C PRO A 63 -16.08 8.57 -16.58
N LYS A 64 -16.14 9.65 -15.80
CA LYS A 64 -15.41 10.90 -16.08
C LYS A 64 -14.03 10.95 -15.42
N ILE A 65 -13.83 10.23 -14.31
CA ILE A 65 -12.60 10.29 -13.51
C ILE A 65 -11.45 9.61 -14.29
N ASN A 66 -10.31 10.28 -14.36
CA ASN A 66 -9.09 9.73 -14.97
C ASN A 66 -8.57 8.54 -14.16
N ILE A 67 -7.68 7.75 -14.73
CA ILE A 67 -7.09 6.59 -14.06
C ILE A 67 -5.59 6.62 -14.28
N LEU A 68 -4.83 6.39 -13.22
CA LEU A 68 -3.44 5.99 -13.22
C LEU A 68 -3.36 4.58 -12.67
N ALA A 69 -3.00 3.63 -13.51
CA ALA A 69 -2.90 2.22 -13.16
C ALA A 69 -1.47 1.72 -13.34
N GLU A 70 -1.05 0.72 -12.57
CA GLU A 70 0.34 0.26 -12.56
C GLU A 70 0.77 -0.33 -13.91
N GLU A 71 -0.07 -1.19 -14.51
CA GLU A 71 0.22 -1.94 -15.73
C GLU A 71 -0.15 -1.15 -17.01
N ASN A 72 -1.34 -0.56 -17.03
CA ASN A 72 -1.85 0.17 -18.20
C ASN A 72 -1.45 1.66 -18.24
N GLY A 73 -0.83 2.19 -17.18
CA GLY A 73 -0.45 3.59 -17.10
C GLY A 73 -1.65 4.55 -17.02
N THR A 74 -1.58 5.69 -17.68
CA THR A 74 -2.61 6.73 -17.59
C THR A 74 -3.71 6.53 -18.63
N ILE A 75 -4.96 6.46 -18.16
CA ILE A 75 -6.19 6.48 -19.00
C ILE A 75 -6.87 7.83 -18.75
N LYS A 76 -6.92 8.66 -19.79
CA LYS A 76 -7.57 9.97 -19.73
C LYS A 76 -9.05 9.86 -20.03
N ASN A 77 -9.87 10.41 -19.15
CA ASN A 77 -11.29 10.64 -19.31
C ASN A 77 -11.56 12.17 -19.37
N SER A 78 -12.70 12.65 -18.91
CA SER A 78 -13.09 14.07 -19.05
C SER A 78 -12.96 14.91 -17.78
N ASP A 79 -12.50 14.34 -16.67
CA ASP A 79 -12.31 15.08 -15.41
C ASP A 79 -10.83 15.42 -15.24
N ASP A 80 -10.47 16.68 -15.45
CA ASP A 80 -9.07 17.11 -15.38
C ASP A 80 -8.54 17.21 -13.94
N ASN A 81 -9.42 17.18 -12.94
CA ASN A 81 -9.05 17.42 -11.54
C ASN A 81 -9.02 16.15 -10.69
N MET A 82 -9.57 15.03 -11.18
CA MET A 82 -9.67 13.79 -10.41
C MET A 82 -9.05 12.62 -11.16
N ARG A 83 -8.37 11.74 -10.39
CA ARG A 83 -7.90 10.46 -10.92
C ARG A 83 -7.93 9.36 -9.87
N TRP A 84 -8.31 8.17 -10.28
CA TRP A 84 -8.04 6.94 -9.54
C TRP A 84 -6.58 6.56 -9.69
N ILE A 85 -5.97 6.11 -8.62
CA ILE A 85 -4.60 5.57 -8.58
C ILE A 85 -4.73 4.13 -8.13
N ILE A 86 -4.27 3.17 -8.95
CA ILE A 86 -4.59 1.75 -8.80
C ILE A 86 -3.31 0.93 -8.84
N ASP A 87 -3.11 0.12 -7.82
CA ASP A 87 -2.24 -1.04 -7.80
C ASP A 87 -3.13 -2.29 -7.60
N PRO A 88 -3.26 -3.13 -8.61
CA PRO A 88 -4.15 -4.29 -8.55
C PRO A 88 -3.59 -5.44 -7.71
N LEU A 89 -2.27 -5.48 -7.49
CA LEU A 89 -1.59 -6.58 -6.77
C LEU A 89 -0.28 -6.11 -6.12
N ASP A 90 -0.36 -5.25 -5.11
CA ASP A 90 0.80 -4.95 -4.26
C ASP A 90 1.30 -6.20 -3.54
N GLY A 91 2.60 -6.46 -3.65
CA GLY A 91 3.21 -7.70 -3.17
C GLY A 91 3.24 -8.81 -4.23
N THR A 92 3.40 -8.49 -5.52
CA THR A 92 3.49 -9.42 -6.65
C THR A 92 4.53 -10.53 -6.40
N SER A 93 5.71 -10.19 -5.84
CA SER A 93 6.71 -11.19 -5.47
C SER A 93 6.19 -12.19 -4.44
N ASN A 94 5.45 -11.74 -3.43
CA ASN A 94 4.83 -12.61 -2.45
C ASN A 94 3.82 -13.56 -3.13
N PHE A 95 3.03 -13.03 -4.03
CA PHE A 95 2.06 -13.82 -4.79
C PHE A 95 2.75 -14.91 -5.62
N VAL A 96 3.85 -14.57 -6.34
CA VAL A 96 4.66 -15.54 -7.12
C VAL A 96 5.20 -16.68 -6.26
N PHE A 97 5.61 -16.38 -5.02
CA PHE A 97 6.18 -17.37 -4.10
C PHE A 97 5.16 -17.96 -3.12
N SER A 98 3.86 -17.77 -3.37
CA SER A 98 2.77 -18.27 -2.51
C SER A 98 2.90 -17.80 -1.04
N ILE A 99 3.44 -16.59 -0.83
CA ILE A 99 3.49 -15.96 0.48
C ILE A 99 2.16 -15.21 0.67
N PRO A 100 1.36 -15.51 1.72
CA PRO A 100 0.00 -14.98 1.89
C PRO A 100 -0.02 -13.52 2.38
N HIS A 101 0.71 -12.63 1.69
CA HIS A 101 0.83 -11.22 2.05
C HIS A 101 0.87 -10.35 0.80
N PHE A 102 -0.30 -9.96 0.32
CA PHE A 102 -0.50 -9.09 -0.84
C PHE A 102 -1.84 -8.36 -0.72
N ALA A 103 -2.00 -7.26 -1.44
CA ALA A 103 -3.20 -6.43 -1.36
C ALA A 103 -3.57 -5.81 -2.72
N ILE A 104 -4.78 -5.27 -2.77
CA ILE A 104 -5.25 -4.33 -3.80
C ILE A 104 -5.22 -2.94 -3.16
N SER A 105 -4.53 -1.99 -3.80
CA SER A 105 -4.43 -0.60 -3.34
C SER A 105 -5.10 0.34 -4.34
N ILE A 106 -6.08 1.13 -3.86
CA ILE A 106 -6.80 2.09 -4.70
C ILE A 106 -6.95 3.41 -3.96
N ALA A 107 -6.52 4.50 -4.58
CA ALA A 107 -6.73 5.84 -4.07
C ALA A 107 -7.49 6.72 -5.05
N LEU A 108 -8.13 7.76 -4.54
CA LEU A 108 -8.70 8.84 -5.32
C LEU A 108 -7.96 10.13 -5.00
N GLU A 109 -7.34 10.68 -6.01
CA GLU A 109 -6.72 12.00 -5.96
C GLU A 109 -7.66 13.04 -6.55
N LYS A 110 -7.71 14.22 -5.93
CA LYS A 110 -8.39 15.40 -6.42
C LYS A 110 -7.49 16.62 -6.22
N ASP A 111 -7.29 17.43 -7.26
CA ASP A 111 -6.47 18.65 -7.22
C ASP A 111 -5.05 18.39 -6.64
N ASN A 112 -4.41 17.27 -7.03
CA ASN A 112 -3.11 16.77 -6.55
C ASN A 112 -3.09 16.38 -5.06
N GLU A 113 -4.23 16.12 -4.46
CA GLU A 113 -4.33 15.66 -3.08
C GLU A 113 -5.08 14.33 -2.99
N ILE A 114 -4.57 13.38 -2.23
CA ILE A 114 -5.25 12.11 -1.98
C ILE A 114 -6.40 12.35 -0.99
N ILE A 115 -7.64 12.13 -1.44
CA ILE A 115 -8.85 12.40 -0.65
C ILE A 115 -9.55 11.14 -0.16
N VAL A 116 -9.32 10.00 -0.82
CA VAL A 116 -9.85 8.68 -0.45
C VAL A 116 -8.78 7.63 -0.67
N GLY A 117 -8.67 6.67 0.22
CA GLY A 117 -7.76 5.54 0.08
C GLY A 117 -8.37 4.25 0.60
N GLY A 118 -8.12 3.15 -0.10
CA GLY A 118 -8.51 1.82 0.32
C GLY A 118 -7.45 0.78 -0.03
N VAL A 119 -7.07 -0.03 0.94
CA VAL A 119 -6.17 -1.18 0.81
C VAL A 119 -6.94 -2.42 1.23
N TYR A 120 -7.12 -3.35 0.32
CA TYR A 120 -7.87 -4.58 0.58
C TYR A 120 -6.95 -5.79 0.56
N GLN A 121 -6.88 -6.53 1.65
CA GLN A 121 -6.15 -7.79 1.77
C GLN A 121 -7.09 -8.97 1.50
N PRO A 122 -6.98 -9.65 0.34
CA PRO A 122 -7.95 -10.67 -0.07
C PRO A 122 -8.04 -11.88 0.85
N LEU A 123 -6.91 -12.35 1.38
CA LEU A 123 -6.85 -13.61 2.14
C LEU A 123 -7.44 -13.50 3.54
N THR A 124 -7.45 -12.30 4.14
CA THR A 124 -7.99 -12.04 5.49
C THR A 124 -9.33 -11.33 5.46
N ASP A 125 -9.82 -10.90 4.28
CA ASP A 125 -11.01 -10.06 4.09
C ASP A 125 -10.94 -8.77 4.95
N GLU A 126 -9.71 -8.20 5.08
CA GLU A 126 -9.47 -6.93 5.75
C GLU A 126 -9.48 -5.79 4.73
N PHE A 127 -10.32 -4.80 4.95
CA PHE A 127 -10.37 -3.58 4.15
C PHE A 127 -9.99 -2.37 5.00
N PHE A 128 -8.75 -1.91 4.81
CA PHE A 128 -8.24 -0.67 5.41
C PHE A 128 -8.63 0.50 4.52
N TRP A 129 -9.25 1.52 5.09
CA TRP A 129 -9.72 2.64 4.29
C TRP A 129 -9.75 3.95 5.07
N ALA A 130 -9.66 5.06 4.34
CA ALA A 130 -9.81 6.40 4.89
C ALA A 130 -10.44 7.34 3.88
N VAL A 131 -11.13 8.34 4.42
CA VAL A 131 -11.55 9.55 3.70
C VAL A 131 -10.95 10.74 4.43
N LYS A 132 -10.34 11.67 3.70
CA LYS A 132 -9.69 12.85 4.26
C LYS A 132 -10.62 13.58 5.22
N GLY A 133 -10.14 13.83 6.44
CA GLY A 133 -10.86 14.49 7.53
C GLY A 133 -11.92 13.64 8.24
N ARG A 134 -12.06 12.34 7.89
CA ARG A 134 -13.07 11.46 8.51
C ARG A 134 -12.50 10.32 9.35
N GLY A 135 -11.17 10.19 9.37
CA GLY A 135 -10.46 9.13 10.06
C GLY A 135 -10.25 7.89 9.21
N ALA A 136 -9.47 6.94 9.75
CA ALA A 136 -9.14 5.67 9.14
C ALA A 136 -9.87 4.51 9.81
N PHE A 137 -10.11 3.45 9.04
CA PHE A 137 -10.87 2.27 9.49
C PHE A 137 -10.29 0.98 8.90
N CYS A 138 -10.45 -0.13 9.63
CA CYS A 138 -10.35 -1.48 9.08
C CYS A 138 -11.73 -2.12 9.18
N ASN A 139 -12.32 -2.45 8.04
CA ASN A 139 -13.72 -2.83 7.95
C ASN A 139 -14.62 -1.77 8.64
N ASN A 140 -15.22 -2.09 9.77
CA ASN A 140 -16.07 -1.16 10.55
C ASN A 140 -15.37 -0.64 11.81
N LEU A 141 -14.11 -1.01 12.06
CA LEU A 141 -13.38 -0.62 13.26
C LEU A 141 -12.50 0.58 12.97
N ARG A 142 -12.64 1.64 13.77
CA ARG A 142 -11.81 2.82 13.65
C ARG A 142 -10.36 2.50 14.02
N LEU A 143 -9.43 2.91 13.15
CA LEU A 143 -8.01 2.77 13.37
C LEU A 143 -7.42 3.95 14.13
N ARG A 144 -6.36 3.67 14.87
CA ARG A 144 -5.44 4.64 15.43
C ARG A 144 -4.03 4.06 15.42
N VAL A 145 -3.06 4.88 15.10
CA VAL A 145 -1.64 4.52 15.27
C VAL A 145 -1.34 4.18 16.72
N SER A 146 -0.26 3.48 16.97
CA SER A 146 0.16 3.12 18.33
C SER A 146 0.55 4.36 19.16
N SER A 147 0.60 4.20 20.47
CA SER A 147 1.03 5.24 21.41
C SER A 147 2.45 5.04 21.95
N ARG A 148 3.24 4.12 21.39
CA ARG A 148 4.63 3.87 21.80
C ARG A 148 5.52 5.07 21.48
N GLU A 149 6.38 5.45 22.43
CA GLU A 149 7.21 6.66 22.33
C GLU A 149 8.72 6.35 22.28
N ASN A 150 9.12 5.16 22.75
CA ASN A 150 10.50 4.73 22.80
C ASN A 150 10.77 3.72 21.69
N LEU A 151 11.80 3.96 20.87
CA LEU A 151 12.18 3.07 19.76
C LEU A 151 12.41 1.62 20.19
N GLU A 152 13.03 1.39 21.35
CA GLU A 152 13.30 0.06 21.90
C GLU A 152 12.05 -0.84 22.03
N ASN A 153 10.88 -0.23 22.15
CA ASN A 153 9.59 -0.92 22.27
C ASN A 153 8.82 -0.96 20.93
N CYS A 154 9.44 -0.48 19.84
CA CYS A 154 8.76 -0.29 18.57
C CYS A 154 9.04 -1.43 17.59
N MET A 155 8.01 -1.80 16.83
CA MET A 155 8.10 -2.68 15.68
C MET A 155 8.11 -1.85 14.40
N ILE A 156 9.13 -1.98 13.58
CA ILE A 156 9.32 -1.17 12.38
C ILE A 156 9.25 -2.05 11.14
N GLY A 157 8.44 -1.63 10.15
CA GLY A 157 8.39 -2.22 8.83
C GLY A 157 9.38 -1.55 7.88
N THR A 158 9.85 -2.27 6.86
CA THR A 158 10.73 -1.70 5.83
C THR A 158 10.70 -2.50 4.52
N GLY A 159 11.08 -1.84 3.42
CA GLY A 159 11.50 -2.51 2.20
C GLY A 159 13.01 -2.60 2.12
N ILE A 160 13.52 -3.69 1.58
CA ILE A 160 14.97 -3.92 1.40
C ILE A 160 15.27 -3.95 -0.09
N PRO A 161 16.29 -3.21 -0.59
CA PRO A 161 16.70 -3.29 -1.97
C PRO A 161 17.01 -4.74 -2.36
N HIS A 162 16.44 -5.21 -3.46
CA HIS A 162 16.63 -6.57 -3.95
C HIS A 162 17.39 -6.60 -5.28
N ARG A 163 17.60 -7.77 -5.86
CA ARG A 163 18.30 -7.97 -7.13
C ARG A 163 17.74 -7.04 -8.22
N GLY A 164 18.61 -6.27 -8.86
CA GLY A 164 18.26 -5.28 -9.89
C GLY A 164 18.04 -3.86 -9.36
N MET A 165 17.89 -3.67 -8.05
CA MET A 165 17.83 -2.35 -7.43
C MET A 165 19.23 -1.86 -7.01
N LYS A 166 19.47 -0.56 -7.11
CA LYS A 166 20.67 0.10 -6.58
C LYS A 166 20.43 0.61 -5.16
N GLY A 167 21.53 0.95 -4.46
CA GLY A 167 21.44 1.64 -3.15
C GLY A 167 21.52 0.72 -1.95
N HIS A 168 22.06 -0.51 -2.09
CA HIS A 168 22.31 -1.41 -0.96
C HIS A 168 23.29 -0.79 0.05
N GLU A 169 24.40 -0.20 -0.46
CA GLU A 169 25.45 0.38 0.38
C GLU A 169 24.95 1.57 1.22
N GLU A 170 24.00 2.34 0.68
CA GLU A 170 23.37 3.45 1.38
C GLU A 170 22.30 3.00 2.38
N TYR A 171 21.65 1.86 2.08
CA TYR A 171 20.53 1.36 2.88
C TYR A 171 20.99 0.58 4.12
N LEU A 172 22.03 -0.26 3.99
CA LEU A 172 22.47 -1.17 5.04
C LEU A 172 22.92 -0.48 6.33
N PRO A 173 23.67 0.65 6.31
CA PRO A 173 24.03 1.35 7.55
C PRO A 173 22.80 1.82 8.35
N GLY A 174 21.80 2.43 7.70
CA GLY A 174 20.57 2.84 8.35
C GLY A 174 19.79 1.65 8.92
N LEU A 175 19.66 0.56 8.15
CA LEU A 175 19.03 -0.68 8.64
C LEU A 175 19.76 -1.21 9.89
N GLY A 176 21.11 -1.25 9.86
CA GLY A 176 21.91 -1.67 11.01
C GLY A 176 21.60 -0.85 12.25
N THR A 177 21.62 0.49 12.12
CA THR A 177 21.29 1.39 13.22
C THR A 177 19.87 1.19 13.73
N VAL A 178 18.88 1.01 12.84
CA VAL A 178 17.50 0.74 13.26
C VAL A 178 17.43 -0.57 14.05
N MET A 179 18.05 -1.65 13.57
CA MET A 179 18.05 -2.97 14.24
C MET A 179 18.64 -2.92 15.67
N GLU A 180 19.62 -2.06 15.93
CA GLU A 180 20.20 -1.87 17.25
C GLU A 180 19.29 -1.12 18.23
N ASN A 181 18.31 -0.36 17.72
CA ASN A 181 17.51 0.58 18.52
C ASN A 181 16.03 0.20 18.66
N VAL A 182 15.55 -0.84 17.97
CA VAL A 182 14.12 -1.19 17.96
C VAL A 182 13.86 -2.60 18.49
N CYS A 183 12.65 -2.89 18.90
CA CYS A 183 12.20 -4.22 19.32
C CYS A 183 12.31 -5.25 18.17
N GLY A 184 12.13 -4.82 16.94
CA GLY A 184 12.28 -5.69 15.78
C GLY A 184 11.95 -5.00 14.46
N VAL A 185 12.51 -5.56 13.39
CA VAL A 185 12.25 -5.10 12.01
C VAL A 185 11.48 -6.17 11.25
N ARG A 186 10.57 -5.75 10.38
CA ARG A 186 9.81 -6.63 9.48
C ARG A 186 9.99 -6.18 8.04
N ARG A 187 10.20 -7.13 7.14
CA ARG A 187 10.17 -6.93 5.68
C ARG A 187 9.13 -7.89 5.10
N LEU A 188 7.89 -7.43 5.02
CA LEU A 188 6.79 -8.27 4.53
C LEU A 188 6.59 -8.16 3.01
N GLY A 189 6.93 -7.03 2.39
CA GLY A 189 7.04 -6.89 0.94
C GLY A 189 5.73 -6.56 0.23
N ALA A 190 4.85 -5.82 0.90
CA ALA A 190 3.68 -5.18 0.32
C ALA A 190 3.52 -3.80 0.98
N ALA A 191 3.95 -2.74 0.30
CA ALA A 191 4.09 -1.41 0.86
C ALA A 191 2.75 -0.82 1.35
N SER A 192 1.68 -1.06 0.61
CA SER A 192 0.33 -0.61 0.99
C SER A 192 -0.15 -1.25 2.30
N LEU A 193 0.15 -2.56 2.52
CA LEU A 193 -0.16 -3.25 3.76
C LEU A 193 0.75 -2.82 4.92
N ASP A 194 2.03 -2.59 4.66
CA ASP A 194 2.97 -2.11 5.67
C ASP A 194 2.50 -0.74 6.21
N LEU A 195 2.05 0.17 5.33
CA LEU A 195 1.42 1.43 5.71
C LEU A 195 0.10 1.22 6.48
N ALA A 196 -0.75 0.32 6.01
CA ALA A 196 -1.99 -0.01 6.72
C ALA A 196 -1.71 -0.58 8.13
N TYR A 197 -0.62 -1.31 8.31
CA TYR A 197 -0.20 -1.83 9.61
C TYR A 197 0.34 -0.74 10.53
N VAL A 198 0.98 0.32 10.01
CA VAL A 198 1.28 1.52 10.80
C VAL A 198 -0.02 2.17 11.28
N ALA A 199 -0.98 2.38 10.39
CA ALA A 199 -2.27 2.97 10.73
C ALA A 199 -3.06 2.16 11.78
N ALA A 200 -2.91 0.82 11.75
CA ALA A 200 -3.54 -0.10 12.70
C ALA A 200 -2.76 -0.27 14.02
N GLY A 201 -1.62 0.41 14.20
CA GLY A 201 -0.76 0.28 15.37
C GLY A 201 -0.07 -1.09 15.51
N LYS A 202 -0.09 -1.92 14.44
CA LYS A 202 0.66 -3.18 14.36
C LYS A 202 2.15 -2.90 14.18
N TYR A 203 2.50 -1.85 13.40
CA TYR A 203 3.82 -1.25 13.31
C TYR A 203 3.79 0.14 13.95
N ASP A 204 4.94 0.59 14.41
CA ASP A 204 5.15 1.94 14.94
C ASP A 204 5.70 2.89 13.88
N GLY A 205 6.39 2.32 12.90
CA GLY A 205 6.91 3.01 11.75
C GLY A 205 7.16 2.09 10.57
N TYR A 206 7.29 2.70 9.42
CA TYR A 206 7.65 2.08 8.15
C TYR A 206 8.48 3.05 7.33
N TRP A 207 9.56 2.56 6.71
CA TRP A 207 10.33 3.34 5.74
C TRP A 207 10.72 2.48 4.54
N GLU A 208 10.66 3.08 3.37
CA GLU A 208 11.11 2.47 2.12
C GLU A 208 11.47 3.54 1.09
N LYS A 209 12.31 3.20 0.11
CA LYS A 209 12.66 4.03 -1.04
C LYS A 209 12.37 3.31 -2.35
N ASN A 210 12.30 4.09 -3.45
CA ASN A 210 12.04 3.61 -4.81
C ASN A 210 10.62 3.04 -5.01
N LEU A 211 9.65 3.51 -4.24
CA LEU A 211 8.24 3.17 -4.39
C LEU A 211 7.59 4.02 -5.48
N LYS A 212 6.60 3.46 -6.15
CA LYS A 212 5.75 4.19 -7.09
C LYS A 212 4.60 4.87 -6.33
N LEU A 213 3.97 5.85 -6.98
CA LEU A 213 2.79 6.51 -6.42
C LEU A 213 1.64 5.52 -6.12
N VAL A 214 1.46 4.50 -6.95
CA VAL A 214 0.41 3.48 -6.81
C VAL A 214 0.58 2.67 -5.52
N ASP A 215 1.82 2.41 -5.08
CA ASP A 215 2.14 1.62 -3.90
C ASP A 215 1.77 2.34 -2.60
N ILE A 216 1.86 3.69 -2.59
CA ILE A 216 1.84 4.48 -1.34
C ILE A 216 0.66 5.44 -1.20
N ALA A 217 -0.04 5.78 -2.28
CA ALA A 217 -1.08 6.80 -2.25
C ALA A 217 -2.20 6.47 -1.25
N ALA A 218 -2.78 5.28 -1.31
CA ALA A 218 -3.84 4.88 -0.39
C ALA A 218 -3.34 4.74 1.05
N GLY A 219 -2.23 4.02 1.24
CA GLY A 219 -1.66 3.75 2.55
C GLY A 219 -1.25 5.02 3.29
N SER A 220 -0.68 6.00 2.60
CA SER A 220 -0.27 7.27 3.22
C SER A 220 -1.44 8.06 3.80
N LEU A 221 -2.57 8.13 3.08
CA LEU A 221 -3.79 8.75 3.60
C LEU A 221 -4.31 8.00 4.83
N ILE A 222 -4.33 6.66 4.78
CA ILE A 222 -4.81 5.83 5.90
C ILE A 222 -3.96 6.09 7.15
N VAL A 223 -2.63 6.20 7.03
CA VAL A 223 -1.75 6.55 8.17
C VAL A 223 -2.05 7.95 8.70
N LYS A 224 -2.16 8.97 7.85
CA LYS A 224 -2.47 10.35 8.27
C LYS A 224 -3.82 10.41 9.01
N GLU A 225 -4.84 9.76 8.48
CA GLU A 225 -6.19 9.73 9.06
C GLU A 225 -6.29 8.89 10.35
N ALA A 226 -5.34 7.96 10.57
CA ALA A 226 -5.19 7.25 11.84
C ALA A 226 -4.44 8.05 12.91
N GLY A 227 -3.95 9.24 12.59
CA GLY A 227 -3.19 10.13 13.48
C GLY A 227 -1.67 9.93 13.41
N GLY A 228 -1.17 9.26 12.37
CA GLY A 228 0.26 9.12 12.10
C GLY A 228 0.84 10.30 11.34
N LYS A 229 2.16 10.31 11.18
CA LYS A 229 2.93 11.28 10.40
C LYS A 229 3.57 10.58 9.20
N VAL A 230 3.49 11.19 8.03
CA VAL A 230 4.09 10.68 6.79
C VAL A 230 4.90 11.80 6.14
N THR A 231 6.18 11.51 5.86
CA THR A 231 7.11 12.43 5.15
C THR A 231 8.02 11.65 4.21
N ASP A 232 8.85 12.36 3.45
CA ASP A 232 10.07 11.78 2.89
C ASP A 232 11.15 11.66 3.98
N PHE A 233 12.35 11.19 3.63
CA PHE A 233 13.45 11.01 4.59
C PHE A 233 14.05 12.35 5.06
N GLU A 234 13.82 13.43 4.32
CA GLU A 234 14.21 14.79 4.67
C GLU A 234 13.15 15.53 5.50
N GLY A 235 12.04 14.87 5.84
CA GLY A 235 10.96 15.45 6.65
C GLY A 235 9.96 16.30 5.85
N ARG A 236 9.99 16.27 4.49
CA ARG A 236 9.10 17.04 3.62
C ARG A 236 7.88 16.18 3.21
N GLU A 237 6.84 16.84 2.70
CA GLU A 237 5.64 16.15 2.19
C GLU A 237 5.75 15.71 0.72
N GLU A 238 6.98 15.49 0.23
CA GLU A 238 7.27 15.14 -1.17
C GLU A 238 7.32 13.62 -1.43
N TYR A 239 6.97 12.79 -0.46
CA TYR A 239 7.08 11.33 -0.53
C TYR A 239 6.30 10.72 -1.71
N LEU A 240 5.15 11.29 -2.12
CA LEU A 240 4.40 10.82 -3.29
C LEU A 240 5.16 11.00 -4.62
N ASN A 241 6.00 12.05 -4.69
CA ASN A 241 6.80 12.37 -5.87
C ASN A 241 8.14 11.66 -5.86
N THR A 242 8.75 11.55 -4.69
CA THR A 242 10.12 10.99 -4.54
C THR A 242 10.14 9.47 -4.43
N GLY A 243 9.03 8.85 -4.05
CA GLY A 243 8.96 7.42 -3.73
C GLY A 243 9.79 7.01 -2.51
N ARG A 244 10.16 7.99 -1.66
CA ARG A 244 10.89 7.79 -0.39
C ARG A 244 9.95 8.12 0.73
N ILE A 245 9.49 7.12 1.47
CA ILE A 245 8.45 7.30 2.48
C ILE A 245 8.94 6.89 3.87
N LEU A 246 8.65 7.75 4.84
CA LEU A 246 8.73 7.49 6.27
C LEU A 246 7.35 7.74 6.88
N ALA A 247 6.69 6.68 7.32
CA ALA A 247 5.39 6.72 7.98
C ALA A 247 5.53 6.21 9.42
N THR A 248 4.96 6.90 10.40
CA THR A 248 5.11 6.53 11.82
C THR A 248 3.84 6.84 12.62
N ASN A 249 3.83 6.39 13.88
CA ASN A 249 2.82 6.73 14.87
C ASN A 249 2.89 8.19 15.37
N PHE A 250 3.58 9.08 14.67
CA PHE A 250 3.87 10.47 15.04
C PHE A 250 4.93 10.61 16.15
N ARG A 251 4.85 9.86 17.24
CA ARG A 251 5.67 10.05 18.45
C ARG A 251 7.15 9.70 18.25
N ILE A 252 7.43 8.70 17.42
CA ILE A 252 8.81 8.26 17.13
C ILE A 252 9.37 8.85 15.82
N HIS A 253 8.63 9.71 15.13
CA HIS A 253 8.97 10.14 13.77
C HIS A 253 10.37 10.75 13.68
N ASP A 254 10.64 11.75 14.50
CA ASP A 254 11.92 12.44 14.48
C ASP A 254 13.08 11.56 14.99
N GLN A 255 12.79 10.57 15.86
CA GLN A 255 13.78 9.59 16.32
C GLN A 255 14.16 8.65 15.19
N LEU A 256 13.16 8.08 14.49
CA LEU A 256 13.40 7.13 13.40
C LEU A 256 14.04 7.83 12.20
N GLN A 257 13.61 9.05 11.86
CA GLN A 257 14.16 9.84 10.76
C GLN A 257 15.67 10.08 10.87
N ARG A 258 16.20 10.22 12.09
CA ARG A 258 17.63 10.48 12.32
C ARG A 258 18.53 9.27 12.11
N ILE A 259 17.96 8.07 12.08
CA ILE A 259 18.73 6.82 12.07
C ILE A 259 18.55 5.97 10.81
N ILE A 260 17.67 6.41 9.87
CA ILE A 260 17.44 5.75 8.57
C ILE A 260 18.31 6.32 7.46
#